data_e41cfcec436746aee5916b9515eb6d91
#
_entry.id   e41cfcec436746aee5916b9515eb6d91
#
_cell.length_a   1.000
_cell.length_b   1.000
_cell.length_c   1.000
_cell.angle_alpha   90.00
_cell.angle_beta   90.00
_cell.angle_gamma   90.00
#
_symmetry.space_group_name_H-M   'P 1'
#
loop_
_entity.id
_entity.type
_entity.pdbx_description
1 polymer ?
#
loop_
_entity_poly.entity_id
_entity_poly.type
_entity_poly.pdbx_seq_one_letter_code
_entity_poly.pdbx_strand_id
1 'polypeptide(L)'
;SLVSVKRMKQIDATPEQTGSNVCNNKGFDIEFKNVHFSYNEEPVLKGVSFTAKQGEVTALVGPSGSGKSTASKLAARFWDADSGQITLGGVDVKSVEPETLFKNFAIVFQDVLLFDETVMENIRLGRSGATDEEVKAAARAAQCEEFISRLPQGYQTNIGENGSALSGGERQRISIARALLKNAPVILLDEATASMDAESETLVQDALSVLLKDKTVMVIAHRMRTVANADKIVVLDDGKVSEMGTPQELMKKNGLYAHLVALQRGK
;
A
#
# COMPACT_ATOMS: atom_id res chain seq x y z
N SER A 1 -30.78 -21.75 -1.32
CA SER A 1 -30.79 -22.29 -2.69
C SER A 1 -29.58 -23.21 -2.89
N LEU A 2 -29.66 -24.20 -3.81
CA LEU A 2 -28.55 -25.11 -4.17
C LEU A 2 -27.26 -24.33 -4.58
N VAL A 3 -27.42 -23.18 -5.20
CA VAL A 3 -26.31 -22.28 -5.62
C VAL A 3 -25.59 -21.70 -4.42
N SER A 4 -26.30 -21.29 -3.38
CA SER A 4 -25.73 -20.74 -2.14
C SER A 4 -24.92 -21.80 -1.40
N VAL A 5 -25.43 -23.03 -1.31
CA VAL A 5 -24.75 -24.17 -0.67
C VAL A 5 -23.49 -24.56 -1.45
N LYS A 6 -23.54 -24.53 -2.79
CA LYS A 6 -22.35 -24.79 -3.64
C LYS A 6 -21.25 -23.74 -3.45
N ARG A 7 -21.63 -22.45 -3.35
CA ARG A 7 -20.69 -21.35 -3.09
C ARG A 7 -20.09 -21.46 -1.68
N MET A 8 -20.88 -21.77 -0.66
CA MET A 8 -20.38 -22.02 0.70
C MET A 8 -19.36 -23.16 0.72
N LYS A 9 -19.67 -24.29 0.10
CA LYS A 9 -18.72 -25.42 -0.02
C LYS A 9 -17.45 -25.08 -0.77
N GLN A 10 -17.49 -24.18 -1.76
CA GLN A 10 -16.29 -23.70 -2.46
C GLN A 10 -15.42 -22.82 -1.55
N ILE A 11 -16.03 -21.98 -0.70
CA ILE A 11 -15.33 -21.17 0.30
C ILE A 11 -14.69 -22.08 1.35
N ASP A 12 -15.44 -23.02 1.90
CA ASP A 12 -14.96 -23.98 2.90
C ASP A 12 -13.85 -24.89 2.39
N ALA A 13 -13.79 -25.13 1.08
CA ALA A 13 -12.76 -25.94 0.44
C ALA A 13 -11.49 -25.13 0.07
N THR A 14 -11.49 -23.80 0.25
CA THR A 14 -10.31 -22.97 -0.02
C THR A 14 -9.27 -23.25 1.07
N PRO A 15 -8.03 -23.64 0.71
CA PRO A 15 -6.99 -23.88 1.70
C PRO A 15 -6.70 -22.62 2.51
N GLU A 16 -6.67 -22.73 3.82
CA GLU A 16 -6.23 -21.64 4.68
C GLU A 16 -4.72 -21.42 4.51
N GLN A 17 -4.32 -20.16 4.50
CA GLN A 17 -2.91 -19.79 4.56
C GLN A 17 -2.40 -20.06 5.97
N THR A 18 -1.41 -20.92 6.09
CA THR A 18 -0.79 -21.26 7.38
C THR A 18 0.67 -20.84 7.39
N GLY A 19 1.27 -20.77 8.57
CA GLY A 19 2.68 -20.43 8.70
C GLY A 19 3.13 -20.35 10.15
N SER A 20 4.36 -19.93 10.36
CA SER A 20 4.93 -19.70 11.67
C SER A 20 4.37 -18.43 12.32
N ASN A 21 4.03 -18.49 13.60
CA ASN A 21 3.66 -17.33 14.41
C ASN A 21 4.87 -16.43 14.76
N VAL A 22 6.04 -16.69 14.20
CA VAL A 22 7.27 -15.93 14.42
C VAL A 22 7.88 -15.56 13.07
N CYS A 23 8.18 -14.28 12.88
CA CYS A 23 8.90 -13.77 11.73
C CYS A 23 10.28 -13.30 12.20
N ASN A 24 11.31 -14.12 12.00
CA ASN A 24 12.70 -13.82 12.39
C ASN A 24 13.46 -13.09 11.27
N ASN A 25 12.88 -12.04 10.72
CA ASN A 25 13.47 -11.25 9.64
C ASN A 25 14.68 -10.44 10.12
N LYS A 26 15.71 -10.38 9.27
CA LYS A 26 16.93 -9.57 9.47
C LYS A 26 16.83 -8.30 8.63
N GLY A 27 16.15 -7.30 9.18
CA GLY A 27 15.81 -6.09 8.44
C GLY A 27 14.47 -6.20 7.71
N PHE A 28 14.22 -5.25 6.79
CA PHE A 28 12.92 -5.08 6.13
C PHE A 28 13.02 -4.92 4.61
N ASP A 29 14.07 -5.47 4.00
CA ASP A 29 14.14 -5.59 2.55
C ASP A 29 13.02 -6.51 2.06
N ILE A 30 12.33 -6.12 0.99
CA ILE A 30 11.39 -7.00 0.29
C ILE A 30 12.06 -7.47 -0.99
N GLU A 31 12.27 -8.77 -1.14
CA GLU A 31 12.91 -9.34 -2.32
C GLU A 31 11.97 -10.28 -3.05
N PHE A 32 11.83 -10.05 -4.36
CA PHE A 32 11.13 -10.91 -5.31
C PHE A 32 12.17 -11.69 -6.11
N LYS A 33 12.04 -13.02 -6.16
CA LYS A 33 12.91 -13.94 -6.91
C LYS A 33 12.09 -14.78 -7.86
N ASN A 34 12.13 -14.45 -9.15
CA ASN A 34 11.47 -15.18 -10.23
C ASN A 34 10.00 -15.49 -9.93
N VAL A 35 9.24 -14.49 -9.46
CA VAL A 35 7.88 -14.65 -8.98
C VAL A 35 6.89 -14.74 -10.12
N HIS A 36 6.10 -15.82 -10.12
CA HIS A 36 4.96 -16.03 -11.02
C HIS A 36 3.67 -16.04 -10.21
N PHE A 37 2.63 -15.45 -10.78
CA PHE A 37 1.32 -15.42 -10.15
C PHE A 37 0.20 -15.27 -11.19
N SER A 38 -0.88 -16.00 -10.98
CA SER A 38 -2.09 -15.95 -11.79
C SER A 38 -3.33 -15.75 -10.93
N TYR A 39 -4.26 -14.90 -11.38
CA TYR A 39 -5.63 -14.97 -10.87
C TYR A 39 -6.39 -16.00 -11.68
N ASN A 40 -6.85 -17.07 -11.03
CA ASN A 40 -7.40 -18.25 -11.69
C ASN A 40 -6.37 -18.84 -12.69
N GLU A 41 -6.64 -18.82 -13.99
CA GLU A 41 -5.76 -19.32 -15.05
C GLU A 41 -5.04 -18.20 -15.84
N GLU A 42 -5.32 -16.93 -15.51
CA GLU A 42 -4.72 -15.78 -16.20
C GLU A 42 -3.40 -15.34 -15.54
N PRO A 43 -2.25 -15.53 -16.21
CA PRO A 43 -0.95 -15.14 -15.67
C PRO A 43 -0.81 -13.61 -15.61
N VAL A 44 -0.52 -13.09 -14.41
CA VAL A 44 -0.34 -11.65 -14.13
C VAL A 44 1.12 -11.31 -13.89
N LEU A 45 1.86 -12.12 -13.12
CA LEU A 45 3.31 -11.97 -12.96
C LEU A 45 4.00 -13.15 -13.62
N LYS A 46 5.04 -12.85 -14.42
CA LYS A 46 5.71 -13.81 -15.32
C LYS A 46 7.22 -13.81 -15.07
N GLY A 47 7.64 -14.15 -13.85
CA GLY A 47 9.05 -14.23 -13.46
C GLY A 47 9.62 -12.89 -12.97
N VAL A 48 8.86 -12.17 -12.15
CA VAL A 48 9.27 -10.86 -11.59
C VAL A 48 10.37 -11.03 -10.56
N SER A 49 11.46 -10.24 -10.73
CA SER A 49 12.58 -10.21 -9.79
C SER A 49 13.03 -8.77 -9.55
N PHE A 50 12.99 -8.33 -8.30
CA PHE A 50 13.53 -7.05 -7.84
C PHE A 50 13.66 -7.04 -6.31
N THR A 51 14.32 -6.02 -5.77
CA THR A 51 14.41 -5.79 -4.31
C THR A 51 13.98 -4.36 -4.00
N ALA A 52 13.06 -4.20 -3.06
CA ALA A 52 12.79 -2.95 -2.38
C ALA A 52 13.62 -2.93 -1.09
N LYS A 53 14.63 -2.06 -1.01
CA LYS A 53 15.58 -2.03 0.10
C LYS A 53 15.01 -1.29 1.30
N GLN A 54 15.44 -1.71 2.47
CA GLN A 54 15.11 -1.04 3.72
C GLN A 54 15.55 0.44 3.69
N GLY A 55 14.65 1.31 4.14
CA GLY A 55 14.89 2.75 4.19
C GLY A 55 14.83 3.46 2.83
N GLU A 56 14.51 2.76 1.74
CA GLU A 56 14.36 3.31 0.40
C GLU A 56 12.88 3.32 -0.05
N VAL A 57 12.57 4.25 -0.92
CA VAL A 57 11.29 4.32 -1.66
C VAL A 57 11.46 3.65 -3.01
N THR A 58 10.84 2.48 -3.19
CA THR A 58 10.78 1.76 -4.46
C THR A 58 9.43 2.00 -5.12
N ALA A 59 9.43 2.64 -6.30
CA ALA A 59 8.21 2.90 -7.05
C ALA A 59 8.00 1.85 -8.16
N LEU A 60 6.81 1.23 -8.15
CA LEU A 60 6.33 0.36 -9.21
C LEU A 60 5.58 1.21 -10.23
N VAL A 61 6.05 1.26 -11.47
CA VAL A 61 5.43 2.00 -12.58
C VAL A 61 5.16 1.08 -13.76
N GLY A 62 4.30 1.48 -14.67
CA GLY A 62 3.98 0.71 -15.87
C GLY A 62 2.53 0.91 -16.30
N PRO A 63 2.14 0.36 -17.47
CA PRO A 63 0.78 0.42 -17.98
C PRO A 63 -0.26 -0.17 -17.00
N SER A 64 -1.53 0.15 -17.19
CA SER A 64 -2.62 -0.53 -16.47
C SER A 64 -2.58 -2.03 -16.77
N GLY A 65 -2.82 -2.86 -15.74
CA GLY A 65 -2.78 -4.32 -15.89
C GLY A 65 -1.38 -4.95 -15.88
N SER A 66 -0.29 -4.18 -15.76
CA SER A 66 1.08 -4.73 -15.77
C SER A 66 1.49 -5.52 -14.52
N GLY A 67 0.62 -5.63 -13.50
CA GLY A 67 0.87 -6.43 -12.30
C GLY A 67 1.36 -5.66 -11.07
N LYS A 68 1.41 -4.31 -11.09
CA LYS A 68 1.90 -3.48 -9.97
C LYS A 68 1.16 -3.73 -8.65
N SER A 69 -0.17 -3.62 -8.67
CA SER A 69 -1.00 -3.85 -7.48
C SER A 69 -0.95 -5.31 -7.02
N THR A 70 -0.80 -6.25 -7.95
CA THR A 70 -0.61 -7.67 -7.65
C THR A 70 0.72 -7.89 -6.92
N ALA A 71 1.81 -7.31 -7.39
CA ALA A 71 3.12 -7.41 -6.73
C ALA A 71 3.05 -6.84 -5.29
N SER A 72 2.43 -5.65 -5.10
CA SER A 72 2.24 -5.07 -3.77
C SER A 72 1.44 -5.99 -2.83
N LYS A 73 0.35 -6.56 -3.31
CA LYS A 73 -0.50 -7.47 -2.54
C LYS A 73 0.20 -8.79 -2.20
N LEU A 74 1.02 -9.32 -3.11
CA LEU A 74 1.83 -10.52 -2.85
C LEU A 74 2.93 -10.28 -1.81
N ALA A 75 3.53 -9.08 -1.77
CA ALA A 75 4.50 -8.72 -0.74
C ALA A 75 3.92 -8.82 0.68
N ALA A 76 2.65 -8.43 0.85
CA ALA A 76 1.92 -8.57 2.11
C ALA A 76 1.21 -9.93 2.27
N ARG A 77 1.43 -10.87 1.34
CA ARG A 77 0.81 -12.19 1.37
C ARG A 77 -0.72 -12.18 1.40
N PHE A 78 -1.38 -11.28 0.63
CA PHE A 78 -2.82 -11.42 0.38
C PHE A 78 -3.14 -12.68 -0.44
N TRP A 79 -2.18 -13.13 -1.22
CA TRP A 79 -2.14 -14.43 -1.92
C TRP A 79 -0.72 -15.00 -1.85
N ASP A 80 -0.59 -16.29 -2.01
CA ASP A 80 0.68 -16.95 -2.19
C ASP A 80 1.06 -16.95 -3.69
N ALA A 81 2.34 -16.73 -4.00
CA ALA A 81 2.84 -16.86 -5.37
C ALA A 81 2.73 -18.31 -5.89
N ASP A 82 2.46 -18.48 -7.17
CA ASP A 82 2.38 -19.81 -7.83
C ASP A 82 3.78 -20.47 -7.85
N SER A 83 4.82 -19.66 -8.13
CA SER A 83 6.21 -20.09 -8.09
C SER A 83 7.15 -18.92 -7.89
N GLY A 84 8.42 -19.19 -7.62
CA GLY A 84 9.38 -18.21 -7.16
C GLY A 84 9.31 -18.00 -5.66
N GLN A 85 9.90 -16.91 -5.16
CA GLN A 85 9.96 -16.62 -3.73
C GLN A 85 9.83 -15.12 -3.49
N ILE A 86 9.13 -14.75 -2.42
CA ILE A 86 9.10 -13.40 -1.88
C ILE A 86 9.59 -13.45 -0.44
N THR A 87 10.57 -12.60 -0.09
CA THR A 87 11.10 -12.57 1.28
C THR A 87 10.98 -11.19 1.90
N LEU A 88 10.79 -11.15 3.22
CA LEU A 88 10.90 -9.97 4.06
C LEU A 88 12.11 -10.15 4.98
N GLY A 89 13.16 -9.33 4.79
CA GLY A 89 14.39 -9.46 5.55
C GLY A 89 15.00 -10.86 5.53
N GLY A 90 14.93 -11.54 4.37
CA GLY A 90 15.42 -12.90 4.14
C GLY A 90 14.47 -14.03 4.54
N VAL A 91 13.33 -13.73 5.21
CA VAL A 91 12.33 -14.74 5.58
C VAL A 91 11.28 -14.85 4.48
N ASP A 92 11.01 -16.06 4.01
CA ASP A 92 9.96 -16.31 3.01
C ASP A 92 8.59 -15.96 3.60
N VAL A 93 7.88 -15.03 2.96
CA VAL A 93 6.57 -14.56 3.42
C VAL A 93 5.55 -15.69 3.49
N LYS A 94 5.68 -16.70 2.63
CA LYS A 94 4.81 -17.88 2.59
C LYS A 94 4.95 -18.75 3.84
N SER A 95 6.09 -18.68 4.54
CA SER A 95 6.37 -19.46 5.74
C SER A 95 5.85 -18.82 7.03
N VAL A 96 5.36 -17.58 6.99
CA VAL A 96 4.93 -16.81 8.17
C VAL A 96 3.41 -16.69 8.18
N GLU A 97 2.79 -16.91 9.33
CA GLU A 97 1.34 -16.67 9.51
C GLU A 97 0.94 -15.26 9.05
N PRO A 98 -0.14 -15.10 8.24
CA PRO A 98 -0.53 -13.80 7.70
C PRO A 98 -0.67 -12.69 8.74
N GLU A 99 -1.32 -12.95 9.87
CA GLU A 99 -1.47 -11.97 10.95
C GLU A 99 -0.11 -11.51 11.52
N THR A 100 0.84 -12.44 11.65
CA THR A 100 2.20 -12.14 12.12
C THR A 100 2.97 -11.34 11.09
N LEU A 101 2.83 -11.68 9.81
CA LEU A 101 3.44 -10.93 8.72
C LEU A 101 2.87 -9.51 8.64
N PHE A 102 1.54 -9.33 8.74
CA PHE A 102 0.86 -8.04 8.68
C PHE A 102 1.28 -7.04 9.76
N LYS A 103 1.82 -7.50 10.89
CA LYS A 103 2.40 -6.59 11.90
C LYS A 103 3.54 -5.73 11.34
N ASN A 104 4.23 -6.22 10.31
CA ASN A 104 5.34 -5.52 9.67
C ASN A 104 4.90 -4.53 8.57
N PHE A 105 3.64 -4.55 8.15
CA PHE A 105 3.12 -3.75 7.04
C PHE A 105 2.08 -2.73 7.49
N ALA A 106 2.15 -1.51 7.01
CA ALA A 106 1.02 -0.60 6.95
C ALA A 106 0.69 -0.34 5.48
N ILE A 107 -0.60 -0.34 5.16
CA ILE A 107 -1.07 -0.24 3.77
C ILE A 107 -1.98 0.97 3.68
N VAL A 108 -1.69 1.84 2.71
CA VAL A 108 -2.54 2.98 2.35
C VAL A 108 -3.07 2.70 0.96
N PHE A 109 -4.37 2.43 0.88
CA PHE A 109 -5.06 2.13 -0.37
C PHE A 109 -5.52 3.41 -1.07
N GLN A 110 -5.68 3.34 -2.40
CA GLN A 110 -6.32 4.39 -3.19
C GLN A 110 -7.77 4.58 -2.76
N ASP A 111 -8.53 3.49 -2.66
CA ASP A 111 -9.91 3.50 -2.17
C ASP A 111 -9.92 3.30 -0.66
N VAL A 112 -10.13 4.39 0.07
CA VAL A 112 -10.14 4.38 1.53
C VAL A 112 -11.45 3.80 2.03
N LEU A 113 -11.37 2.73 2.82
CA LEU A 113 -12.50 2.16 3.54
C LEU A 113 -12.56 2.73 4.96
N LEU A 114 -13.67 3.38 5.29
CA LEU A 114 -13.98 3.87 6.62
C LEU A 114 -15.24 3.17 7.15
N PHE A 115 -15.29 2.99 8.46
CA PHE A 115 -16.42 2.35 9.11
C PHE A 115 -17.42 3.40 9.60
N ASP A 116 -18.67 3.02 9.73
CA ASP A 116 -19.72 3.84 10.34
C ASP A 116 -19.51 3.95 11.84
N GLU A 117 -18.47 4.70 12.20
CA GLU A 117 -17.96 4.90 13.53
C GLU A 117 -17.43 6.33 13.68
N THR A 118 -16.97 6.69 14.87
CA THR A 118 -16.37 8.02 15.08
C THR A 118 -15.02 8.17 14.35
N VAL A 119 -14.57 9.42 14.15
CA VAL A 119 -13.21 9.70 13.66
C VAL A 119 -12.17 9.01 14.55
N MET A 120 -12.34 9.11 15.88
CA MET A 120 -11.45 8.51 16.87
C MET A 120 -11.28 7.01 16.63
N GLU A 121 -12.39 6.27 16.55
CA GLU A 121 -12.37 4.81 16.39
C GLU A 121 -11.88 4.41 14.99
N ASN A 122 -12.22 5.16 13.96
CA ASN A 122 -11.65 4.94 12.63
C ASN A 122 -10.12 5.04 12.62
N ILE A 123 -9.51 5.99 13.32
CA ILE A 123 -8.05 6.08 13.40
C ILE A 123 -7.48 4.97 14.31
N ARG A 124 -8.17 4.65 15.42
CA ARG A 124 -7.76 3.61 16.39
C ARG A 124 -7.62 2.21 15.76
N LEU A 125 -8.31 1.94 14.64
CA LEU A 125 -8.12 0.70 13.87
C LEU A 125 -6.66 0.46 13.43
N GLY A 126 -5.84 1.50 13.36
CA GLY A 126 -4.41 1.36 13.07
C GLY A 126 -3.67 0.55 14.12
N ARG A 127 -4.06 0.67 15.41
CA ARG A 127 -3.50 -0.11 16.51
C ARG A 127 -4.55 -0.26 17.61
N SER A 128 -5.05 -1.47 17.78
CA SER A 128 -5.97 -1.81 18.86
C SER A 128 -5.34 -1.48 20.24
N GLY A 129 -6.13 -0.89 21.12
CA GLY A 129 -5.69 -0.50 22.46
C GLY A 129 -4.85 0.80 22.51
N ALA A 130 -4.72 1.54 21.41
CA ALA A 130 -4.08 2.86 21.43
C ALA A 130 -4.90 3.84 22.30
N THR A 131 -4.21 4.68 23.08
CA THR A 131 -4.85 5.72 23.88
C THR A 131 -5.38 6.85 23.00
N ASP A 132 -6.29 7.66 23.55
CA ASP A 132 -6.82 8.83 22.83
C ASP A 132 -5.71 9.83 22.45
N GLU A 133 -4.70 9.99 23.30
CA GLU A 133 -3.55 10.85 23.05
C GLU A 133 -2.71 10.35 21.88
N GLU A 134 -2.50 9.04 21.78
CA GLU A 134 -1.76 8.43 20.65
C GLU A 134 -2.55 8.58 19.35
N VAL A 135 -3.86 8.38 19.38
CA VAL A 135 -4.75 8.60 18.22
C VAL A 135 -4.70 10.05 17.77
N LYS A 136 -4.82 11.01 18.70
CA LYS A 136 -4.73 12.44 18.40
C LYS A 136 -3.34 12.83 17.86
N ALA A 137 -2.27 12.24 18.39
CA ALA A 137 -0.91 12.48 17.88
C ALA A 137 -0.77 12.00 16.43
N ALA A 138 -1.29 10.80 16.09
CA ALA A 138 -1.30 10.29 14.73
C ALA A 138 -2.17 11.17 13.80
N ALA A 139 -3.32 11.64 14.27
CA ALA A 139 -4.20 12.54 13.52
C ALA A 139 -3.52 13.87 13.19
N ARG A 140 -2.81 14.49 14.17
CA ARG A 140 -2.01 15.72 13.96
C ARG A 140 -0.94 15.50 12.92
N ALA A 141 -0.18 14.41 13.03
CA ALA A 141 0.87 14.08 12.09
C ALA A 141 0.33 13.82 10.65
N ALA A 142 -0.93 13.36 10.55
CA ALA A 142 -1.64 13.17 9.29
C ALA A 142 -2.41 14.42 8.81
N GLN A 143 -2.18 15.60 9.39
CA GLN A 143 -2.85 16.87 9.02
C GLN A 143 -4.39 16.80 9.14
N CYS A 144 -4.91 16.08 10.16
CA CYS A 144 -6.36 15.90 10.35
C CYS A 144 -6.99 16.98 11.26
N GLU A 145 -6.22 17.68 12.11
CA GLU A 145 -6.74 18.57 13.17
C GLU A 145 -7.68 19.64 12.63
N GLU A 146 -7.34 20.26 11.51
CA GLU A 146 -8.10 21.34 10.93
C GLU A 146 -9.55 20.91 10.63
N PHE A 147 -9.73 19.84 9.85
CA PHE A 147 -11.07 19.40 9.50
C PHE A 147 -11.81 18.77 10.69
N ILE A 148 -11.10 18.04 11.58
CA ILE A 148 -11.72 17.47 12.78
C ILE A 148 -12.30 18.57 13.69
N SER A 149 -11.61 19.70 13.84
CA SER A 149 -12.08 20.83 14.64
C SER A 149 -13.38 21.48 14.11
N ARG A 150 -13.66 21.32 12.82
CA ARG A 150 -14.89 21.81 12.16
C ARG A 150 -16.07 20.84 12.29
N LEU A 151 -15.83 19.60 12.69
CA LEU A 151 -16.88 18.61 12.87
C LEU A 151 -17.68 18.88 14.16
N PRO A 152 -19.00 18.58 14.18
CA PRO A 152 -19.89 18.95 15.29
C PRO A 152 -19.45 18.46 16.67
N GLN A 153 -18.79 17.30 16.75
CA GLN A 153 -18.30 16.68 17.99
C GLN A 153 -16.79 16.36 17.89
N GLY A 154 -16.06 17.01 16.97
CA GLY A 154 -14.65 16.77 16.77
C GLY A 154 -14.34 15.30 16.53
N TYR A 155 -13.41 14.74 17.30
CA TYR A 155 -13.03 13.31 17.22
C TYR A 155 -14.17 12.32 17.48
N GLN A 156 -15.21 12.73 18.22
CA GLN A 156 -16.38 11.89 18.56
C GLN A 156 -17.48 11.97 17.50
N THR A 157 -17.27 12.72 16.43
CA THR A 157 -18.21 12.78 15.31
C THR A 157 -18.25 11.44 14.59
N ASN A 158 -19.45 10.83 14.47
CA ASN A 158 -19.68 9.70 13.59
C ASN A 158 -19.63 10.18 12.13
N ILE A 159 -18.83 9.52 11.29
CA ILE A 159 -18.56 9.94 9.91
C ILE A 159 -19.43 9.22 8.87
N GLY A 160 -20.33 8.36 9.32
CA GLY A 160 -21.26 7.60 8.48
C GLY A 160 -20.59 6.49 7.68
N GLU A 161 -21.41 5.75 6.95
CA GLU A 161 -20.95 4.64 6.13
C GLU A 161 -19.91 5.13 5.11
N ASN A 162 -18.75 4.47 5.12
CA ASN A 162 -17.58 4.79 4.29
C ASN A 162 -17.13 6.27 4.34
N GLY A 163 -17.38 6.94 5.47
CA GLY A 163 -16.99 8.34 5.65
C GLY A 163 -17.74 9.30 4.73
N SER A 164 -19.02 9.05 4.50
CA SER A 164 -19.87 9.86 3.60
C SER A 164 -19.94 11.35 3.95
N ALA A 165 -19.67 11.69 5.22
CA ALA A 165 -19.62 13.08 5.70
C ALA A 165 -18.30 13.79 5.38
N LEU A 166 -17.30 13.11 4.82
CA LEU A 166 -15.94 13.61 4.60
C LEU A 166 -15.61 13.72 3.10
N SER A 167 -14.77 14.69 2.77
CA SER A 167 -14.13 14.81 1.45
C SER A 167 -13.14 13.67 1.17
N GLY A 168 -12.75 13.48 -0.07
CA GLY A 168 -11.75 12.47 -0.46
C GLY A 168 -10.40 12.66 0.26
N GLY A 169 -9.93 13.91 0.36
CA GLY A 169 -8.69 14.25 1.05
C GLY A 169 -8.74 14.00 2.56
N GLU A 170 -9.88 14.29 3.21
CA GLU A 170 -10.08 14.00 4.64
C GLU A 170 -10.10 12.50 4.93
N ARG A 171 -10.81 11.71 4.11
CA ARG A 171 -10.77 10.25 4.21
C ARG A 171 -9.35 9.70 4.06
N GLN A 172 -8.60 10.22 3.09
CA GLN A 172 -7.22 9.79 2.85
C GLN A 172 -6.31 10.11 4.04
N ARG A 173 -6.43 11.30 4.64
CA ARG A 173 -5.67 11.67 5.84
C ARG A 173 -6.00 10.78 7.04
N ILE A 174 -7.26 10.35 7.21
CA ILE A 174 -7.61 9.33 8.22
C ILE A 174 -6.91 8.00 7.93
N SER A 175 -6.86 7.56 6.69
CA SER A 175 -6.13 6.34 6.30
C SER A 175 -4.62 6.45 6.60
N ILE A 176 -4.03 7.62 6.35
CA ILE A 176 -2.63 7.89 6.69
C ILE A 176 -2.43 7.92 8.22
N ALA A 177 -3.38 8.51 8.98
CA ALA A 177 -3.34 8.50 10.45
C ALA A 177 -3.37 7.07 11.01
N ARG A 178 -4.17 6.16 10.43
CA ARG A 178 -4.15 4.72 10.76
C ARG A 178 -2.76 4.11 10.56
N ALA A 179 -2.14 4.40 9.42
CA ALA A 179 -0.82 3.88 9.09
C ALA A 179 0.27 4.43 10.03
N LEU A 180 0.21 5.73 10.36
CA LEU A 180 1.08 6.38 11.35
C LEU A 180 0.92 5.77 12.74
N LEU A 181 -0.32 5.56 13.20
CA LEU A 181 -0.63 4.94 14.50
C LEU A 181 -0.12 3.50 14.58
N LYS A 182 -0.22 2.75 13.48
CA LYS A 182 0.33 1.39 13.38
C LYS A 182 1.84 1.37 13.46
N ASN A 183 2.51 2.39 12.92
CA ASN A 183 3.96 2.58 12.91
C ASN A 183 4.75 1.36 12.39
N ALA A 184 4.22 0.67 11.39
CA ALA A 184 4.90 -0.48 10.79
C ALA A 184 6.20 -0.07 10.06
N PRO A 185 7.21 -0.96 9.99
CA PRO A 185 8.48 -0.67 9.30
C PRO A 185 8.39 -0.65 7.78
N VAL A 186 7.38 -1.32 7.21
CA VAL A 186 7.14 -1.40 5.77
C VAL A 186 5.84 -0.70 5.41
N ILE A 187 5.88 0.17 4.42
CA ILE A 187 4.69 0.86 3.90
C ILE A 187 4.42 0.40 2.47
N LEU A 188 3.21 -0.07 2.23
CA LEU A 188 2.69 -0.29 0.89
C LEU A 188 1.71 0.83 0.57
N LEU A 189 2.00 1.59 -0.46
CA LEU A 189 1.21 2.75 -0.85
C LEU A 189 0.63 2.54 -2.26
N ASP A 190 -0.69 2.50 -2.37
CA ASP A 190 -1.39 2.52 -3.65
C ASP A 190 -1.96 3.91 -3.86
N GLU A 191 -1.47 4.62 -4.84
CA GLU A 191 -1.65 6.05 -5.16
C GLU A 191 -2.78 6.81 -4.43
N ALA A 192 -2.40 7.58 -3.42
CA ALA A 192 -3.32 8.21 -2.47
C ALA A 192 -3.95 9.56 -2.93
N THR A 193 -3.68 10.06 -4.14
CA THR A 193 -3.97 11.47 -4.49
C THR A 193 -4.82 11.66 -5.76
N ALA A 194 -5.43 10.62 -6.31
CA ALA A 194 -6.29 10.76 -7.48
C ALA A 194 -7.54 11.60 -7.17
N SER A 195 -7.83 12.62 -8.01
CA SER A 195 -9.08 13.42 -7.97
C SER A 195 -9.24 14.35 -6.76
N MET A 196 -8.15 14.86 -6.17
CA MET A 196 -8.18 15.87 -5.10
C MET A 196 -7.94 17.27 -5.65
N ASP A 197 -8.48 18.29 -4.96
CA ASP A 197 -8.09 19.68 -5.17
C ASP A 197 -6.64 19.93 -4.70
N ALA A 198 -6.02 21.04 -5.14
CA ALA A 198 -4.61 21.31 -4.90
C ALA A 198 -4.27 21.47 -3.40
N GLU A 199 -5.18 22.00 -2.59
CA GLU A 199 -4.97 22.20 -1.15
C GLU A 199 -5.01 20.86 -0.43
N SER A 200 -6.03 20.03 -0.70
CA SER A 200 -6.13 18.67 -0.16
C SER A 200 -4.95 17.81 -0.58
N GLU A 201 -4.48 17.92 -1.84
CA GLU A 201 -3.29 17.20 -2.31
C GLU A 201 -2.04 17.58 -1.51
N THR A 202 -1.84 18.86 -1.22
CA THR A 202 -0.69 19.35 -0.43
C THR A 202 -0.71 18.74 0.98
N LEU A 203 -1.84 18.81 1.67
CA LEU A 203 -1.98 18.25 3.02
C LEU A 203 -1.77 16.73 3.07
N VAL A 204 -2.25 16.01 2.05
CA VAL A 204 -2.00 14.56 1.93
C VAL A 204 -0.52 14.27 1.68
N GLN A 205 0.16 15.06 0.84
CA GLN A 205 1.60 14.90 0.59
C GLN A 205 2.45 15.17 1.84
N ASP A 206 2.09 16.20 2.63
CA ASP A 206 2.74 16.47 3.90
C ASP A 206 2.58 15.31 4.88
N ALA A 207 1.37 14.77 5.00
CA ALA A 207 1.09 13.61 5.83
C ALA A 207 1.86 12.36 5.37
N LEU A 208 1.94 12.11 4.05
CA LEU A 208 2.72 11.02 3.47
C LEU A 208 4.22 11.21 3.74
N SER A 209 4.76 12.42 3.64
CA SER A 209 6.17 12.68 3.92
C SER A 209 6.57 12.29 5.35
N VAL A 210 5.67 12.48 6.31
CA VAL A 210 5.87 12.03 7.70
C VAL A 210 5.79 10.50 7.80
N LEU A 211 4.80 9.88 7.13
CA LEU A 211 4.61 8.43 7.17
C LEU A 211 5.80 7.65 6.57
N LEU A 212 6.35 8.15 5.47
CA LEU A 212 7.37 7.42 4.69
C LEU A 212 8.78 7.58 5.25
N LYS A 213 9.00 8.51 6.18
CA LYS A 213 10.32 8.77 6.75
C LYS A 213 10.89 7.53 7.44
N ASP A 214 12.11 7.16 7.07
CA ASP A 214 12.88 6.04 7.63
C ASP A 214 12.17 4.67 7.51
N LYS A 215 11.27 4.50 6.52
CA LYS A 215 10.53 3.27 6.25
C LYS A 215 11.03 2.58 4.98
N THR A 216 10.80 1.29 4.89
CA THR A 216 10.84 0.56 3.61
C THR A 216 9.53 0.83 2.88
N VAL A 217 9.60 1.47 1.73
CA VAL A 217 8.40 1.89 1.01
C VAL A 217 8.32 1.22 -0.35
N MET A 218 7.19 0.60 -0.63
CA MET A 218 6.84 0.18 -1.98
C MET A 218 5.57 0.92 -2.41
N VAL A 219 5.70 1.79 -3.44
CA VAL A 219 4.61 2.63 -3.92
C VAL A 219 4.19 2.26 -5.33
N ILE A 220 2.90 2.07 -5.54
CA ILE A 220 2.31 1.98 -6.88
C ILE A 220 2.04 3.40 -7.35
N ALA A 221 2.81 3.84 -8.34
CA ALA A 221 2.76 5.22 -8.78
C ALA A 221 2.03 5.36 -10.11
N HIS A 222 0.99 6.16 -10.12
CA HIS A 222 0.29 6.62 -11.32
C HIS A 222 0.62 8.09 -11.64
N ARG A 223 1.22 8.84 -10.70
CA ARG A 223 1.65 10.23 -10.89
C ARG A 223 3.16 10.38 -10.81
N MET A 224 3.73 11.14 -11.74
CA MET A 224 5.17 11.36 -11.83
C MET A 224 5.78 12.08 -10.63
N ARG A 225 5.01 12.88 -9.88
CA ARG A 225 5.51 13.54 -8.66
C ARG A 225 5.94 12.53 -7.59
N THR A 226 5.18 11.46 -7.42
CA THR A 226 5.50 10.37 -6.47
C THR A 226 6.75 9.62 -6.90
N VAL A 227 6.97 9.51 -8.23
CA VAL A 227 8.10 8.77 -8.83
C VAL A 227 9.38 9.58 -8.82
N ALA A 228 9.29 10.91 -8.96
CA ALA A 228 10.46 11.78 -9.11
C ALA A 228 11.42 11.74 -7.91
N ASN A 229 10.90 11.45 -6.72
CA ASN A 229 11.65 11.39 -5.45
C ASN A 229 11.90 9.94 -4.98
N ALA A 230 11.59 8.93 -5.79
CA ALA A 230 11.87 7.55 -5.45
C ALA A 230 13.36 7.24 -5.61
N ASP A 231 13.90 6.43 -4.69
CA ASP A 231 15.28 5.95 -4.74
C ASP A 231 15.44 4.95 -5.88
N LYS A 232 14.40 4.17 -6.14
CA LYS A 232 14.38 3.13 -7.15
C LYS A 232 13.04 3.08 -7.89
N ILE A 233 13.13 2.90 -9.19
CA ILE A 233 11.99 2.61 -10.08
C ILE A 233 12.08 1.17 -10.55
N VAL A 234 10.96 0.47 -10.53
CA VAL A 234 10.76 -0.83 -11.16
C VAL A 234 9.64 -0.68 -12.17
N VAL A 235 9.97 -0.80 -13.44
CA VAL A 235 9.00 -0.71 -14.54
C VAL A 235 8.47 -2.10 -14.84
N LEU A 236 7.19 -2.29 -14.62
CA LEU A 236 6.48 -3.53 -14.96
C LEU A 236 5.76 -3.35 -16.30
N ASP A 237 5.97 -4.30 -17.20
CA ASP A 237 5.26 -4.39 -18.47
C ASP A 237 4.90 -5.84 -18.76
N ASP A 238 3.65 -6.09 -19.12
CA ASP A 238 3.10 -7.44 -19.36
C ASP A 238 3.55 -8.49 -18.31
N GLY A 239 3.51 -8.12 -17.02
CA GLY A 239 3.85 -9.02 -15.92
C GLY A 239 5.35 -9.29 -15.73
N LYS A 240 6.24 -8.54 -16.37
CA LYS A 240 7.69 -8.67 -16.26
C LYS A 240 8.34 -7.36 -15.85
N VAL A 241 9.53 -7.42 -15.26
CA VAL A 241 10.37 -6.25 -15.07
C VAL A 241 11.01 -5.89 -16.40
N SER A 242 10.58 -4.76 -16.98
CA SER A 242 11.12 -4.23 -18.24
C SER A 242 12.37 -3.38 -18.01
N GLU A 243 12.32 -2.50 -16.98
CA GLU A 243 13.42 -1.60 -16.64
C GLU A 243 13.50 -1.47 -15.11
N MET A 244 14.71 -1.21 -14.61
CA MET A 244 14.95 -0.93 -13.22
C MET A 244 16.16 -0.02 -13.04
N GLY A 245 16.08 0.95 -12.13
CA GLY A 245 17.14 1.90 -11.83
C GLY A 245 16.63 3.14 -11.12
N THR A 246 17.46 4.16 -10.96
CA THR A 246 17.04 5.47 -10.47
C THR A 246 16.23 6.23 -11.52
N PRO A 247 15.40 7.21 -11.12
CA PRO A 247 14.67 8.04 -12.08
C PRO A 247 15.58 8.68 -13.15
N GLN A 248 16.77 9.16 -12.73
CA GLN A 248 17.73 9.82 -13.62
C GLN A 248 18.36 8.85 -14.65
N GLU A 249 18.68 7.62 -14.20
CA GLU A 249 19.22 6.59 -15.08
C GLU A 249 18.22 6.17 -16.14
N LEU A 250 16.95 5.94 -15.71
CA LEU A 250 15.90 5.50 -16.64
C LEU A 250 15.48 6.59 -17.62
N MET A 251 15.50 7.85 -17.22
CA MET A 251 15.29 8.97 -18.16
C MET A 251 16.36 9.01 -19.25
N LYS A 252 17.63 8.76 -18.90
CA LYS A 252 18.75 8.72 -19.88
C LYS A 252 18.65 7.53 -20.85
N LYS A 253 18.10 6.40 -20.40
CA LYS A 253 17.89 5.21 -21.27
C LYS A 253 16.86 5.44 -22.36
N ASN A 254 16.00 6.45 -22.21
CA ASN A 254 14.92 6.78 -23.15
C ASN A 254 14.01 5.58 -23.50
N GLY A 255 13.78 4.72 -22.52
CA GLY A 255 12.96 3.52 -22.64
C GLY A 255 11.50 3.74 -22.24
N LEU A 256 10.83 2.67 -21.78
CA LEU A 256 9.41 2.70 -21.39
C LEU A 256 9.16 3.72 -20.27
N TYR A 257 10.05 3.80 -19.27
CA TYR A 257 9.93 4.81 -18.20
C TYR A 257 9.88 6.24 -18.75
N ALA A 258 10.83 6.60 -19.60
CA ALA A 258 10.90 7.95 -20.21
C ALA A 258 9.64 8.24 -21.04
N HIS A 259 9.13 7.24 -21.77
CA HIS A 259 7.90 7.35 -22.54
C HIS A 259 6.67 7.60 -21.61
N LEU A 260 6.53 6.86 -20.51
CA LEU A 260 5.46 7.06 -19.53
C LEU A 260 5.52 8.46 -18.89
N VAL A 261 6.73 8.95 -18.58
CA VAL A 261 6.93 10.32 -18.09
C VAL A 261 6.48 11.36 -19.12
N ALA A 262 6.83 11.18 -20.39
CA ALA A 262 6.45 12.11 -21.46
C ALA A 262 4.93 12.18 -21.65
N LEU A 263 4.24 11.04 -21.64
CA LEU A 263 2.77 10.97 -21.74
C LEU A 263 2.04 11.71 -20.62
N GLN A 264 2.61 11.76 -19.42
CA GLN A 264 1.99 12.46 -18.27
C GLN A 264 2.30 13.95 -18.23
N ARG A 265 3.41 14.40 -18.82
CA ARG A 265 3.76 15.83 -18.93
C ARG A 265 2.96 16.55 -20.03
N GLY A 266 2.42 15.82 -20.99
CA GLY A 266 1.62 16.37 -22.10
C GLY A 266 0.11 16.49 -21.78
N LYS A 267 -0.31 16.12 -20.58
CA LYS A 267 -1.66 16.34 -20.04
C LYS A 267 -1.63 17.43 -18.97
#